data_48ef4705aa9129aa0e80a67e61801a7c
#
_entry.id   48ef4705aa9129aa0e80a67e61801a7c
#
_cell.length_a   1.000
_cell.length_b   1.000
_cell.length_c   1.000
_cell.angle_alpha   90.00
_cell.angle_beta   90.00
_cell.angle_gamma   90.00
#
_symmetry.space_group_name_H-M   'P 1'
#
loop_
_entity.id
_entity.type
_entity.pdbx_description
1 polymer ?
#
loop_
_entity_poly.entity_id
_entity_poly.type
_entity_poly.pdbx_seq_one_letter_code
_entity_poly.pdbx_strand_id
1 'polypeptide(L)'
;MLCCISRGFFPSGGGAGELIFTKNISFRLPITYQLPPYSPSFDLRHSSIVLHADEEHLKKTFTGQVTRSSTGYVVFALIGSHHYPVTLSFNTGSDLTWVQCKPCGQCYPKYNPVYNSTISSTFMNTMCEGQYCKIEADRVMRSCTDDRRCLFGHAYGNDKNVMGSLVSDYFEFQEMAGTKKIFHSRLTFGCAHSTVGNFNKEEDGVLGLGRGPFSLISQLAISAFSHCIPPPESYKTSYISFGDAAQTQGPGAYLIHNKRYPSRYYLKLHSIALLDHQKKITLDGVPSNTFAIDDDGFRGFYLDIGMPFINLPQVAYHELRKVLDSTLLAYNIRPIVSSDPSASCFEASFDDVQHISLVFTISLHDLILTGTQVFYENFDSNGVTCLGVVESKSKETILGRNAQTSRNIGYDLENMMITFQDMEC
;
A
#
# COMPACT_ATOMS: atom_id res chain seq x y z
N MET A 1 30.00 41.18 -6.67
CA MET A 1 31.27 40.66 -7.12
C MET A 1 31.02 39.25 -7.58
N LEU A 2 30.67 39.03 -8.78
CA LEU A 2 31.38 38.83 -10.06
C LEU A 2 32.42 37.70 -10.03
N CYS A 3 32.12 36.80 -10.96
CA CYS A 3 33.01 35.92 -11.75
C CYS A 3 33.32 34.54 -11.17
N CYS A 4 33.09 33.43 -11.92
CA CYS A 4 33.68 33.15 -13.22
C CYS A 4 32.88 32.16 -14.06
N ILE A 5 32.68 32.51 -15.32
CA ILE A 5 32.28 31.64 -16.42
C ILE A 5 33.55 30.96 -16.94
N SER A 6 33.59 29.63 -17.06
CA SER A 6 34.55 28.95 -17.91
C SER A 6 33.82 28.18 -19.02
N ARG A 7 34.05 28.62 -20.26
CA ARG A 7 33.68 27.93 -21.50
C ARG A 7 34.61 26.75 -21.72
N GLY A 8 34.12 25.56 -21.88
CA GLY A 8 34.83 24.38 -22.38
C GLY A 8 34.28 23.95 -23.72
N PHE A 9 35.13 23.74 -24.67
CA PHE A 9 34.93 23.42 -26.09
C PHE A 9 34.24 22.08 -26.31
N PHE A 10 33.34 22.04 -27.30
CA PHE A 10 32.74 20.82 -27.89
C PHE A 10 33.70 20.19 -28.94
N PRO A 11 33.74 18.86 -29.05
CA PRO A 11 33.96 18.18 -30.32
C PRO A 11 32.65 17.64 -30.89
N SER A 12 32.48 17.86 -32.16
CA SER A 12 31.42 17.39 -33.02
C SER A 12 31.45 15.86 -33.16
N GLY A 13 30.32 15.19 -32.82
CA GLY A 13 30.11 13.79 -33.11
C GLY A 13 28.65 13.47 -32.87
N GLY A 14 27.86 13.18 -33.96
CA GLY A 14 26.44 12.99 -33.95
C GLY A 14 26.02 11.75 -33.18
N GLY A 15 25.08 11.94 -32.31
CA GLY A 15 24.28 10.91 -31.65
C GLY A 15 23.14 11.65 -30.97
N ALA A 16 21.90 11.39 -31.39
CA ALA A 16 20.70 11.92 -30.77
C ALA A 16 20.60 11.38 -29.33
N GLY A 17 21.22 12.09 -28.39
CA GLY A 17 21.05 11.88 -26.97
C GLY A 17 19.76 12.55 -26.54
N GLU A 18 18.77 11.78 -26.19
CA GLU A 18 17.58 12.22 -25.51
C GLU A 18 17.97 12.90 -24.18
N LEU A 19 17.81 14.22 -24.11
CA LEU A 19 17.99 14.96 -22.87
C LEU A 19 16.87 14.55 -21.91
N ILE A 20 17.19 13.62 -21.00
CA ILE A 20 16.32 13.31 -19.87
C ILE A 20 16.37 14.53 -18.93
N PHE A 21 15.37 15.39 -19.06
CA PHE A 21 15.10 16.40 -18.03
C PHE A 21 14.52 15.67 -16.83
N THR A 22 15.33 15.45 -15.79
CA THR A 22 14.84 15.09 -14.47
C THR A 22 14.09 16.29 -13.88
N LYS A 23 12.82 16.45 -14.23
CA LYS A 23 11.93 17.34 -13.50
C LYS A 23 11.61 16.65 -12.18
N ASN A 24 11.91 17.28 -11.06
CA ASN A 24 11.36 16.86 -9.77
C ASN A 24 9.83 16.80 -9.88
N ILE A 25 9.29 15.59 -9.78
CA ILE A 25 7.85 15.35 -9.83
C ILE A 25 7.33 15.47 -8.41
N SER A 26 6.40 16.41 -8.20
CA SER A 26 5.78 16.64 -6.89
C SER A 26 4.27 16.75 -7.05
N PHE A 27 3.53 15.88 -6.38
CA PHE A 27 2.07 15.90 -6.35
C PHE A 27 1.53 15.17 -5.12
N ARG A 28 0.26 15.43 -4.79
CA ARG A 28 -0.45 14.81 -3.68
C ARG A 28 -1.76 14.19 -4.18
N LEU A 29 -1.96 12.92 -3.87
CA LEU A 29 -3.19 12.21 -4.19
C LEU A 29 -4.08 12.06 -2.95
N PRO A 30 -5.40 12.21 -3.08
CA PRO A 30 -6.34 11.90 -2.01
C PRO A 30 -6.36 10.40 -1.73
N ILE A 31 -6.42 10.05 -0.46
CA ILE A 31 -6.61 8.68 0.00
C ILE A 31 -7.99 8.60 0.64
N THR A 32 -8.81 7.68 0.17
CA THR A 32 -10.13 7.43 0.72
C THR A 32 -10.23 6.02 1.28
N TYR A 33 -11.00 5.86 2.34
CA TYR A 33 -11.29 4.55 2.91
C TYR A 33 -12.43 3.91 2.14
N GLN A 34 -12.28 2.65 1.77
CA GLN A 34 -13.31 1.91 1.05
C GLN A 34 -14.37 1.38 1.99
N LEU A 35 -15.63 1.49 1.56
CA LEU A 35 -16.78 0.92 2.25
C LEU A 35 -16.86 -0.60 2.05
N PRO A 36 -17.33 -1.37 3.04
CA PRO A 36 -17.56 -2.79 2.86
C PRO A 36 -18.73 -3.06 1.90
N PRO A 37 -18.73 -4.22 1.24
CA PRO A 37 -19.73 -4.58 0.23
C PRO A 37 -21.15 -4.82 0.77
N TYR A 38 -21.37 -4.72 2.07
CA TYR A 38 -22.65 -5.05 2.74
C TYR A 38 -23.26 -3.87 3.50
N SER A 39 -23.27 -2.67 2.95
CA SER A 39 -24.15 -1.62 3.45
C SER A 39 -25.50 -1.72 2.72
N PRO A 40 -26.62 -2.08 3.39
CA PRO A 40 -27.91 -2.28 2.73
C PRO A 40 -28.57 -1.01 2.18
N SER A 41 -27.95 0.15 2.35
CA SER A 41 -28.54 1.46 2.00
C SER A 41 -27.86 2.20 0.83
N PHE A 42 -26.92 1.57 0.12
CA PHE A 42 -26.24 2.23 -0.98
C PHE A 42 -26.88 1.85 -2.33
N ASP A 43 -27.71 2.73 -2.87
CA ASP A 43 -28.30 2.57 -4.22
C ASP A 43 -27.27 2.96 -5.29
N LEU A 44 -26.56 1.95 -5.80
CA LEU A 44 -25.53 2.09 -6.83
C LEU A 44 -26.03 2.53 -8.21
N ARG A 45 -27.35 2.69 -8.41
CA ARG A 45 -27.90 3.15 -9.70
C ARG A 45 -27.56 4.57 -10.03
N HIS A 46 -27.01 5.37 -9.11
CA HIS A 46 -26.60 6.75 -9.33
C HIS A 46 -25.11 6.94 -9.64
N SER A 47 -24.29 5.90 -9.48
CA SER A 47 -22.84 6.03 -9.77
C SER A 47 -22.48 5.95 -11.26
N SER A 48 -23.40 5.55 -12.14
CA SER A 48 -23.16 5.51 -13.58
C SER A 48 -23.36 6.88 -14.30
N ILE A 49 -23.76 7.92 -13.57
CA ILE A 49 -24.06 9.26 -14.13
C ILE A 49 -22.92 10.25 -13.92
N VAL A 50 -21.87 9.87 -13.19
CA VAL A 50 -20.79 10.79 -12.75
C VAL A 50 -19.81 11.17 -13.86
N LEU A 51 -19.94 10.66 -15.09
CA LEU A 51 -19.04 10.97 -16.19
C LEU A 51 -19.07 12.42 -16.70
N HIS A 52 -20.00 13.26 -16.21
CA HIS A 52 -20.13 14.68 -16.54
C HIS A 52 -20.54 15.55 -15.35
N ALA A 53 -20.32 15.12 -14.12
CA ALA A 53 -20.71 15.89 -12.95
C ALA A 53 -19.58 16.78 -12.44
N ASP A 54 -19.95 18.01 -12.13
CA ASP A 54 -19.11 19.03 -11.52
C ASP A 54 -18.42 18.52 -10.25
N GLU A 55 -17.28 19.13 -9.92
CA GLU A 55 -16.42 18.86 -8.75
C GLU A 55 -17.19 18.71 -7.42
N GLU A 56 -18.34 19.36 -7.29
CA GLU A 56 -19.23 19.32 -6.14
C GLU A 56 -20.02 17.98 -6.03
N HIS A 57 -20.26 17.32 -7.15
CA HIS A 57 -20.96 16.03 -7.19
C HIS A 57 -20.00 14.85 -6.80
N LEU A 58 -18.74 14.93 -7.22
CA LEU A 58 -17.69 13.99 -6.79
C LEU A 58 -17.50 14.05 -5.27
N LYS A 59 -17.50 15.24 -4.66
CA LYS A 59 -17.43 15.42 -3.20
C LYS A 59 -18.61 14.79 -2.46
N LYS A 60 -19.82 14.83 -3.04
CA LYS A 60 -21.03 14.25 -2.44
C LYS A 60 -21.11 12.73 -2.57
N THR A 61 -20.51 12.15 -3.60
CA THR A 61 -20.53 10.70 -3.84
C THR A 61 -19.57 9.94 -2.92
N PHE A 62 -18.50 10.57 -2.43
CA PHE A 62 -17.52 10.00 -1.49
C PHE A 62 -17.80 10.29 -0.02
N THR A 63 -18.83 11.02 0.32
CA THR A 63 -19.27 11.24 1.71
C THR A 63 -20.32 10.25 2.20
N GLY A 64 -20.40 9.07 1.62
CA GLY A 64 -21.20 7.97 2.15
C GLY A 64 -20.71 7.57 3.54
N GLN A 65 -21.63 7.16 4.41
CA GLN A 65 -21.31 6.67 5.75
C GLN A 65 -20.25 5.57 5.66
N VAL A 66 -19.08 5.80 6.26
CA VAL A 66 -18.02 4.80 6.38
C VAL A 66 -18.50 3.83 7.43
N THR A 67 -18.96 2.67 6.99
CA THR A 67 -19.16 1.55 7.90
C THR A 67 -17.83 0.83 8.07
N ARG A 68 -17.55 0.46 9.28
CA ARG A 68 -16.34 -0.17 9.77
C ARG A 68 -16.07 -1.49 9.05
N SER A 69 -15.07 -1.58 8.17
CA SER A 69 -14.57 -2.84 7.64
C SER A 69 -13.11 -2.76 7.23
N SER A 70 -12.53 -3.92 7.06
CA SER A 70 -11.12 -4.17 6.78
C SER A 70 -10.70 -3.90 5.32
N THR A 71 -11.44 -3.09 4.55
CA THR A 71 -11.26 -3.09 3.09
C THR A 71 -10.07 -2.29 2.57
N GLY A 72 -9.54 -1.31 3.28
CA GLY A 72 -8.31 -0.61 2.86
C GLY A 72 -8.54 0.78 2.29
N TYR A 73 -7.49 1.33 1.69
CA TYR A 73 -7.44 2.71 1.19
C TYR A 73 -7.19 2.72 -0.31
N VAL A 74 -7.79 3.68 -1.00
CA VAL A 74 -7.73 3.79 -2.45
C VAL A 74 -7.37 5.19 -2.91
N VAL A 75 -6.83 5.27 -4.11
CA VAL A 75 -6.64 6.49 -4.87
C VAL A 75 -7.45 6.42 -6.17
N PHE A 76 -7.94 7.56 -6.60
CA PHE A 76 -8.66 7.70 -7.85
C PHE A 76 -7.72 8.17 -8.95
N ALA A 77 -7.86 7.58 -10.14
CA ALA A 77 -7.13 7.97 -11.33
C ALA A 77 -8.02 7.89 -12.58
N LEU A 78 -7.61 8.55 -13.64
CA LEU A 78 -8.19 8.44 -14.96
C LEU A 78 -7.18 7.80 -15.90
N ILE A 79 -7.61 6.90 -16.79
CA ILE A 79 -6.72 6.19 -17.73
C ILE A 79 -7.11 6.45 -19.17
N GLY A 80 -6.10 6.67 -20.02
CA GLY A 80 -6.21 6.75 -21.45
C GLY A 80 -6.84 8.04 -21.98
N SER A 81 -6.96 8.12 -23.30
CA SER A 81 -7.45 9.34 -23.99
C SER A 81 -8.93 9.67 -23.70
N HIS A 82 -9.69 8.73 -23.13
CA HIS A 82 -11.10 8.94 -22.75
C HIS A 82 -11.28 9.18 -21.25
N HIS A 83 -10.20 9.43 -20.51
CA HIS A 83 -10.23 9.70 -19.06
C HIS A 83 -11.08 8.68 -18.30
N TYR A 84 -10.81 7.38 -18.55
CA TYR A 84 -11.57 6.30 -17.95
C TYR A 84 -11.30 6.23 -16.44
N PRO A 85 -12.33 6.37 -15.59
CA PRO A 85 -12.14 6.42 -14.15
C PRO A 85 -11.80 5.04 -13.57
N VAL A 86 -10.82 4.99 -12.69
CA VAL A 86 -10.41 3.80 -11.94
C VAL A 86 -10.14 4.12 -10.48
N THR A 87 -10.52 3.19 -9.63
CA THR A 87 -10.24 3.22 -8.20
C THR A 87 -9.18 2.17 -7.89
N LEU A 88 -8.01 2.60 -7.44
CA LEU A 88 -6.86 1.73 -7.22
C LEU A 88 -6.54 1.64 -5.73
N SER A 89 -6.44 0.42 -5.22
CA SER A 89 -5.84 0.24 -3.90
C SER A 89 -4.32 0.46 -4.02
N PHE A 90 -3.72 1.26 -3.15
CA PHE A 90 -2.29 1.50 -3.22
C PHE A 90 -1.53 0.55 -2.29
N ASN A 91 -0.36 0.09 -2.77
CA ASN A 91 0.33 -1.01 -2.13
C ASN A 91 1.85 -0.78 -2.16
N THR A 92 2.46 -0.65 -0.97
CA THR A 92 3.92 -0.51 -0.81
C THR A 92 4.65 -1.85 -0.82
N GLY A 93 3.94 -2.97 -0.68
CA GLY A 93 4.48 -4.32 -0.77
C GLY A 93 4.48 -4.91 -2.19
N SER A 94 4.01 -4.15 -3.19
CA SER A 94 3.92 -4.57 -4.59
C SER A 94 4.44 -3.50 -5.54
N ASP A 95 5.07 -3.92 -6.64
CA ASP A 95 5.57 -3.01 -7.67
C ASP A 95 4.54 -2.77 -8.77
N LEU A 96 3.89 -3.86 -9.22
CA LEU A 96 3.08 -3.80 -10.42
C LEU A 96 1.80 -3.01 -10.19
N THR A 97 1.65 -1.91 -10.93
CA THR A 97 0.35 -1.27 -11.14
C THR A 97 -0.45 -2.09 -12.15
N TRP A 98 -1.71 -2.42 -11.86
CA TRP A 98 -2.58 -3.13 -12.79
C TRP A 98 -4.04 -2.74 -12.64
N VAL A 99 -4.81 -2.91 -13.71
CA VAL A 99 -6.27 -2.75 -13.74
C VAL A 99 -6.92 -3.90 -14.51
N GLN A 100 -8.18 -4.22 -14.19
CA GLN A 100 -8.95 -5.15 -15.01
C GLN A 100 -9.26 -4.52 -16.38
N CYS A 101 -8.98 -5.25 -17.45
CA CYS A 101 -9.18 -4.79 -18.83
C CYS A 101 -10.07 -5.74 -19.65
N LYS A 102 -10.79 -5.20 -20.63
CA LYS A 102 -11.46 -6.00 -21.64
C LYS A 102 -10.46 -6.52 -22.70
N PRO A 103 -10.64 -7.74 -23.21
CA PRO A 103 -11.60 -8.76 -22.77
C PRO A 103 -11.17 -9.37 -21.44
N CYS A 104 -12.11 -9.70 -20.55
CA CYS A 104 -11.83 -10.33 -19.28
C CYS A 104 -12.50 -11.70 -19.23
N GLY A 105 -11.70 -12.75 -19.35
CA GLY A 105 -12.21 -14.12 -19.39
C GLY A 105 -12.58 -14.67 -18.01
N GLN A 106 -11.78 -14.32 -17.01
CA GLN A 106 -11.98 -14.74 -15.61
C GLN A 106 -11.61 -13.58 -14.69
N CYS A 107 -12.57 -12.72 -14.38
CA CYS A 107 -12.37 -11.56 -13.54
C CYS A 107 -13.34 -11.56 -12.35
N TYR A 108 -12.85 -11.04 -11.21
CA TYR A 108 -13.76 -10.81 -10.08
C TYR A 108 -14.81 -9.76 -10.45
N PRO A 109 -16.04 -9.92 -9.97
CA PRO A 109 -17.09 -8.94 -10.20
C PRO A 109 -16.74 -7.65 -9.46
N LYS A 110 -16.90 -6.51 -10.13
CA LYS A 110 -16.67 -5.18 -9.57
C LYS A 110 -17.81 -4.22 -9.92
N TYR A 111 -17.91 -3.13 -9.17
CA TYR A 111 -18.97 -2.16 -9.37
C TYR A 111 -18.76 -1.29 -10.61
N ASN A 112 -17.53 -0.83 -10.82
CA ASN A 112 -17.20 -0.06 -12.01
C ASN A 112 -17.10 -0.97 -13.26
N PRO A 113 -17.40 -0.46 -14.46
CA PRO A 113 -17.15 -1.19 -15.69
C PRO A 113 -15.67 -1.58 -15.80
N VAL A 114 -15.35 -2.58 -16.60
CA VAL A 114 -13.97 -3.00 -16.88
C VAL A 114 -13.34 -2.07 -17.91
N TYR A 115 -12.11 -1.59 -17.68
CA TYR A 115 -11.40 -0.72 -18.61
C TYR A 115 -11.36 -1.31 -20.03
N ASN A 116 -11.80 -0.53 -21.00
CA ASN A 116 -11.79 -0.92 -22.40
C ASN A 116 -10.64 -0.23 -23.14
N SER A 117 -9.53 -0.92 -23.29
CA SER A 117 -8.34 -0.41 -23.97
C SER A 117 -8.54 -0.08 -25.44
N THR A 118 -9.54 -0.71 -26.11
CA THR A 118 -9.76 -0.51 -27.56
C THR A 118 -10.29 0.88 -27.93
N ILE A 119 -10.83 1.62 -26.95
CA ILE A 119 -11.30 2.98 -27.16
C ILE A 119 -10.23 4.05 -26.85
N SER A 120 -9.11 3.67 -26.23
CA SER A 120 -8.04 4.63 -25.96
C SER A 120 -7.08 4.74 -27.14
N SER A 121 -7.00 5.92 -27.74
CA SER A 121 -6.06 6.20 -28.83
C SER A 121 -4.59 6.29 -28.37
N THR A 122 -4.37 6.36 -27.06
CA THR A 122 -3.03 6.43 -26.43
C THR A 122 -2.55 5.10 -25.90
N PHE A 123 -3.39 4.05 -25.96
CA PHE A 123 -3.04 2.69 -25.54
C PHE A 123 -1.96 2.06 -26.43
N MET A 124 -0.99 1.40 -25.80
CA MET A 124 0.08 0.70 -26.51
C MET A 124 0.39 -0.65 -25.83
N ASN A 125 0.55 -1.69 -26.63
CA ASN A 125 1.06 -2.97 -26.13
C ASN A 125 2.57 -2.88 -25.87
N THR A 126 3.02 -3.46 -24.76
CA THR A 126 4.44 -3.67 -24.53
C THR A 126 4.89 -4.90 -25.33
N MET A 127 5.91 -4.74 -26.17
CA MET A 127 6.44 -5.84 -26.97
C MET A 127 7.50 -6.63 -26.20
N CYS A 128 7.73 -7.88 -26.59
CA CYS A 128 8.71 -8.77 -25.94
C CYS A 128 10.14 -8.23 -25.95
N GLU A 129 10.49 -7.44 -26.98
CA GLU A 129 11.80 -6.78 -27.09
C GLU A 129 11.91 -5.56 -26.20
N GLY A 130 10.79 -5.02 -25.72
CA GLY A 130 10.74 -3.84 -24.89
C GLY A 130 11.42 -4.04 -23.52
N GLN A 131 11.95 -2.96 -23.00
CA GLN A 131 12.67 -2.96 -21.72
C GLN A 131 11.84 -3.61 -20.59
N TYR A 132 10.59 -3.26 -20.46
CA TYR A 132 9.71 -3.77 -19.38
C TYR A 132 9.41 -5.26 -19.52
N CYS A 133 9.51 -5.86 -20.70
CA CYS A 133 9.36 -7.31 -20.84
C CYS A 133 10.62 -8.08 -20.44
N LYS A 134 11.78 -7.44 -20.52
CA LYS A 134 13.10 -8.04 -20.23
C LYS A 134 13.63 -7.78 -18.84
N ILE A 135 13.21 -6.66 -18.21
CA ILE A 135 13.73 -6.26 -16.90
C ILE A 135 13.32 -7.27 -15.83
N GLU A 136 14.26 -7.65 -14.97
CA GLU A 136 13.96 -8.49 -13.83
C GLU A 136 13.13 -7.73 -12.80
N ALA A 137 12.10 -8.38 -12.27
CA ALA A 137 11.25 -7.81 -11.25
C ALA A 137 10.77 -8.89 -10.29
N ASP A 138 10.70 -8.51 -9.02
CA ASP A 138 10.22 -9.39 -7.97
C ASP A 138 8.74 -9.76 -8.21
N ARG A 139 8.44 -11.05 -8.14
CA ARG A 139 7.08 -11.62 -8.23
C ARG A 139 6.29 -11.33 -9.52
N VAL A 140 6.88 -10.67 -10.52
CA VAL A 140 6.24 -10.43 -11.82
C VAL A 140 6.83 -11.38 -12.84
N MET A 141 6.10 -12.48 -13.12
CA MET A 141 6.44 -13.40 -14.20
C MET A 141 6.11 -12.77 -15.55
N ARG A 142 6.91 -13.03 -16.56
CA ARG A 142 6.70 -12.54 -17.92
C ARG A 142 6.84 -13.66 -18.93
N SER A 143 6.05 -13.56 -19.97
CA SER A 143 6.11 -14.44 -21.13
C SER A 143 5.71 -13.67 -22.39
N CYS A 144 5.81 -14.32 -23.53
CA CYS A 144 5.51 -13.71 -24.81
C CYS A 144 4.41 -14.48 -25.53
N THR A 145 3.54 -13.76 -26.23
CA THR A 145 2.61 -14.35 -27.21
C THR A 145 3.31 -14.59 -28.53
N ASP A 146 2.68 -15.38 -29.45
CA ASP A 146 3.19 -15.63 -30.78
C ASP A 146 3.32 -14.34 -31.62
N ASP A 147 2.44 -13.36 -31.39
CA ASP A 147 2.50 -12.03 -31.99
C ASP A 147 3.38 -11.04 -31.20
N ARG A 148 4.29 -11.57 -30.34
CA ARG A 148 5.37 -10.87 -29.65
C ARG A 148 4.90 -9.82 -28.63
N ARG A 149 3.67 -9.90 -28.13
CA ARG A 149 3.21 -9.07 -27.00
C ARG A 149 3.67 -9.65 -25.68
N CYS A 150 4.03 -8.77 -24.75
CA CYS A 150 4.47 -9.14 -23.42
C CYS A 150 3.29 -9.45 -22.50
N LEU A 151 3.29 -10.64 -21.93
CA LEU A 151 2.34 -11.04 -20.88
C LEU A 151 2.98 -10.92 -19.51
N PHE A 152 2.14 -10.71 -18.51
CA PHE A 152 2.54 -10.76 -17.11
C PHE A 152 1.69 -11.74 -16.30
N GLY A 153 2.29 -12.26 -15.22
CA GLY A 153 1.62 -12.93 -14.13
C GLY A 153 2.16 -12.40 -12.81
N HIS A 154 1.28 -12.13 -11.85
CA HIS A 154 1.66 -11.67 -10.52
C HIS A 154 0.88 -12.44 -9.46
N ALA A 155 1.62 -13.01 -8.49
CA ALA A 155 1.05 -13.75 -7.37
C ALA A 155 1.12 -12.90 -6.09
N TYR A 156 -0.04 -12.66 -5.49
CA TYR A 156 -0.16 -12.09 -4.15
C TYR A 156 -0.17 -13.21 -3.11
N GLY A 157 0.09 -12.87 -1.87
CA GLY A 157 -0.25 -13.76 -0.76
C GLY A 157 -1.75 -14.10 -0.76
N ASN A 158 -2.15 -15.13 -0.02
CA ASN A 158 -3.55 -15.56 0.12
C ASN A 158 -4.23 -16.02 -1.19
N ASP A 159 -3.50 -16.77 -2.01
CA ASP A 159 -4.00 -17.41 -3.25
C ASP A 159 -4.60 -16.46 -4.28
N LYS A 160 -4.21 -15.20 -4.24
CA LYS A 160 -4.61 -14.20 -5.24
C LYS A 160 -3.60 -14.17 -6.38
N ASN A 161 -4.09 -14.31 -7.61
CA ASN A 161 -3.27 -14.25 -8.82
C ASN A 161 -3.90 -13.32 -9.85
N VAL A 162 -3.05 -12.60 -10.57
CA VAL A 162 -3.46 -11.70 -11.65
C VAL A 162 -2.61 -11.98 -12.87
N MET A 163 -3.24 -12.14 -14.01
CA MET A 163 -2.56 -12.41 -15.29
C MET A 163 -3.15 -11.55 -16.40
N GLY A 164 -2.32 -11.16 -17.36
CA GLY A 164 -2.74 -10.37 -18.50
C GLY A 164 -1.60 -9.90 -19.37
N SER A 165 -1.82 -8.79 -20.07
CA SER A 165 -0.82 -8.18 -20.95
C SER A 165 -0.15 -7.00 -20.27
N LEU A 166 1.18 -6.86 -20.42
CA LEU A 166 1.85 -5.60 -20.10
C LEU A 166 1.57 -4.59 -21.21
N VAL A 167 1.12 -3.43 -20.81
CA VAL A 167 0.70 -2.37 -21.73
C VAL A 167 1.13 -1.02 -21.19
N SER A 168 0.97 0.04 -21.96
CA SER A 168 1.13 1.39 -21.47
C SER A 168 0.00 2.31 -21.94
N ASP A 169 -0.39 3.21 -21.07
CA ASP A 169 -1.31 4.31 -21.37
C ASP A 169 -1.04 5.48 -20.43
N TYR A 170 -1.72 6.60 -20.66
CA TYR A 170 -1.63 7.74 -19.77
C TYR A 170 -2.48 7.54 -18.53
N PHE A 171 -1.91 7.85 -17.38
CA PHE A 171 -2.60 8.00 -16.11
C PHE A 171 -2.67 9.47 -15.75
N GLU A 172 -3.84 9.88 -15.30
CA GLU A 172 -4.09 11.21 -14.80
C GLU A 172 -4.51 11.12 -13.33
N PHE A 173 -3.81 11.86 -12.49
CA PHE A 173 -4.09 11.97 -11.07
C PHE A 173 -4.46 13.41 -10.76
N GLN A 174 -5.57 13.61 -10.07
CA GLN A 174 -6.05 14.94 -9.70
C GLN A 174 -5.55 15.32 -8.32
N GLU A 175 -4.88 16.45 -8.20
CA GLU A 175 -4.48 17.00 -6.91
C GLU A 175 -5.71 17.65 -6.25
N MET A 176 -6.05 17.21 -5.02
CA MET A 176 -7.08 17.86 -4.22
C MET A 176 -6.50 19.08 -3.49
N ALA A 177 -7.28 20.11 -3.36
CA ALA A 177 -7.13 21.35 -2.63
C ALA A 177 -6.92 22.58 -3.50
N GLY A 178 -7.93 22.87 -4.34
CA GLY A 178 -8.06 24.21 -4.96
C GLY A 178 -7.05 24.54 -6.06
N THR A 179 -6.09 23.66 -6.31
CA THR A 179 -5.19 23.76 -7.45
C THR A 179 -5.71 22.83 -8.55
N LYS A 180 -5.98 23.37 -9.73
CA LYS A 180 -6.30 22.60 -10.94
C LYS A 180 -5.05 21.85 -11.47
N LYS A 181 -4.18 21.35 -10.59
CA LYS A 181 -3.01 20.61 -11.02
C LYS A 181 -3.40 19.18 -11.28
N ILE A 182 -3.30 18.79 -12.52
CA ILE A 182 -3.47 17.44 -13.01
C ILE A 182 -2.06 16.91 -13.26
N PHE A 183 -1.71 15.80 -12.60
CA PHE A 183 -0.50 15.05 -12.94
C PHE A 183 -0.86 14.05 -14.03
N HIS A 184 -0.19 14.11 -15.16
CA HIS A 184 -0.44 13.27 -16.33
C HIS A 184 0.86 12.64 -16.79
N SER A 185 0.95 11.31 -16.80
CA SER A 185 2.13 10.58 -17.24
C SER A 185 1.77 9.23 -17.85
N ARG A 186 2.59 8.80 -18.82
CA ARG A 186 2.49 7.45 -19.37
C ARG A 186 3.12 6.46 -18.42
N LEU A 187 2.36 5.42 -18.06
CA LEU A 187 2.83 4.32 -17.23
C LEU A 187 2.73 3.00 -17.98
N THR A 188 3.70 2.12 -17.74
CA THR A 188 3.58 0.71 -18.08
C THR A 188 2.88 -0.01 -16.93
N PHE A 189 1.82 -0.74 -17.24
CA PHE A 189 0.99 -1.39 -16.23
C PHE A 189 0.45 -2.74 -16.73
N GLY A 190 -0.10 -3.51 -15.81
CA GLY A 190 -0.78 -4.77 -16.13
C GLY A 190 -2.24 -4.54 -16.54
N CYS A 191 -2.57 -4.88 -17.76
CA CYS A 191 -3.95 -4.98 -18.25
C CYS A 191 -4.43 -6.40 -17.95
N ALA A 192 -5.13 -6.60 -16.82
CA ALA A 192 -5.51 -7.90 -16.30
C ALA A 192 -6.70 -8.48 -17.06
N HIS A 193 -6.54 -9.68 -17.59
CA HIS A 193 -7.54 -10.46 -18.33
C HIS A 193 -8.03 -11.67 -17.52
N SER A 194 -7.32 -12.02 -16.45
CA SER A 194 -7.68 -13.08 -15.51
C SER A 194 -7.24 -12.68 -14.10
N THR A 195 -8.15 -12.87 -13.15
CA THR A 195 -7.92 -12.64 -11.72
C THR A 195 -8.51 -13.82 -10.95
N VAL A 196 -7.72 -14.41 -10.06
CA VAL A 196 -8.13 -15.53 -9.20
C VAL A 196 -7.94 -15.11 -7.75
N GLY A 197 -8.90 -15.44 -6.90
CA GLY A 197 -8.90 -15.11 -5.48
C GLY A 197 -9.93 -14.04 -5.11
N ASN A 198 -10.01 -13.71 -3.83
CA ASN A 198 -10.99 -12.78 -3.29
C ASN A 198 -10.49 -11.33 -3.36
N PHE A 199 -10.82 -10.61 -4.41
CA PHE A 199 -10.56 -9.19 -4.58
C PHE A 199 -11.79 -8.38 -4.16
N ASN A 200 -11.55 -7.12 -3.74
CA ASN A 200 -12.63 -6.22 -3.38
C ASN A 200 -13.34 -5.68 -4.64
N LYS A 201 -14.67 -5.74 -4.64
CA LYS A 201 -15.52 -5.30 -5.75
C LYS A 201 -15.47 -3.78 -6.02
N GLU A 202 -15.00 -3.01 -5.06
CA GLU A 202 -14.85 -1.55 -5.15
C GLU A 202 -13.52 -1.13 -5.79
N GLU A 203 -12.58 -2.07 -5.93
CA GLU A 203 -11.27 -1.82 -6.53
C GLU A 203 -11.26 -2.23 -8.00
N ASP A 204 -10.67 -1.39 -8.83
CA ASP A 204 -10.46 -1.69 -10.24
C ASP A 204 -9.10 -2.36 -10.49
N GLY A 205 -8.22 -2.25 -9.51
CA GLY A 205 -6.86 -2.78 -9.55
C GLY A 205 -6.01 -2.25 -8.40
N VAL A 206 -4.70 -2.26 -8.59
CA VAL A 206 -3.69 -1.88 -7.60
C VAL A 206 -2.74 -0.84 -8.18
N LEU A 207 -2.42 0.18 -7.41
CA LEU A 207 -1.33 1.11 -7.65
C LEU A 207 -0.08 0.62 -6.89
N GLY A 208 0.90 0.10 -7.62
CA GLY A 208 2.15 -0.39 -7.04
C GLY A 208 3.08 0.76 -6.63
N LEU A 209 3.50 0.75 -5.37
CA LEU A 209 4.37 1.76 -4.77
C LEU A 209 5.66 1.16 -4.18
N GLY A 210 5.97 -0.09 -4.52
CA GLY A 210 7.25 -0.70 -4.17
C GLY A 210 8.45 -0.01 -4.85
N ARG A 211 9.64 -0.54 -4.64
CA ARG A 211 10.90 0.02 -5.17
C ARG A 211 11.32 -0.58 -6.52
N GLY A 212 10.58 -1.55 -7.02
CA GLY A 212 10.92 -2.25 -8.27
C GLY A 212 10.43 -1.52 -9.52
N PRO A 213 10.86 -1.97 -10.70
CA PRO A 213 10.76 -1.21 -11.96
C PRO A 213 9.34 -0.96 -12.47
N PHE A 214 8.35 -1.73 -12.01
CA PHE A 214 6.95 -1.57 -12.44
C PHE A 214 6.13 -0.65 -11.54
N SER A 215 6.73 -0.14 -10.46
CA SER A 215 6.04 0.76 -9.55
C SER A 215 5.91 2.16 -10.11
N LEU A 216 4.89 2.89 -9.66
CA LEU A 216 4.76 4.32 -9.95
C LEU A 216 6.03 5.09 -9.58
N ILE A 217 6.61 4.75 -8.43
CA ILE A 217 7.80 5.38 -7.87
C ILE A 217 8.99 5.29 -8.84
N SER A 218 9.29 4.08 -9.31
CA SER A 218 10.43 3.85 -10.20
C SER A 218 10.20 4.37 -11.61
N GLN A 219 8.99 4.22 -12.16
CA GLN A 219 8.67 4.70 -13.51
C GLN A 219 8.72 6.22 -13.62
N LEU A 220 8.42 6.94 -12.54
CA LEU A 220 8.44 8.41 -12.49
C LEU A 220 9.71 8.99 -11.86
N ALA A 221 10.67 8.13 -11.47
CA ALA A 221 11.88 8.53 -10.77
C ALA A 221 11.60 9.42 -9.54
N ILE A 222 10.60 9.03 -8.74
CA ILE A 222 10.20 9.75 -7.53
C ILE A 222 11.25 9.49 -6.44
N SER A 223 11.87 10.56 -5.93
CA SER A 223 12.89 10.50 -4.89
C SER A 223 12.33 10.38 -3.48
N ALA A 224 11.07 10.83 -3.26
CA ALA A 224 10.40 10.75 -1.97
C ALA A 224 8.89 10.67 -2.13
N PHE A 225 8.22 9.97 -1.23
CA PHE A 225 6.77 10.04 -1.08
C PHE A 225 6.39 9.88 0.40
N SER A 226 5.18 10.27 0.75
CA SER A 226 4.65 10.06 2.10
C SER A 226 3.15 9.83 2.05
N HIS A 227 2.64 9.12 3.04
CA HIS A 227 1.21 8.99 3.25
C HIS A 227 0.85 9.20 4.71
N CYS A 228 -0.35 9.74 4.94
CA CYS A 228 -0.97 9.85 6.23
C CYS A 228 -2.38 9.26 6.10
N ILE A 229 -2.65 8.15 6.75
CA ILE A 229 -3.96 7.49 6.65
C ILE A 229 -4.69 7.59 7.98
N PRO A 230 -5.98 7.97 7.96
CA PRO A 230 -6.79 8.04 9.16
C PRO A 230 -7.12 6.63 9.67
N PRO A 231 -7.47 6.46 10.95
CA PRO A 231 -8.01 5.19 11.41
C PRO A 231 -9.33 4.85 10.70
N PRO A 232 -9.69 3.56 10.60
CA PRO A 232 -10.88 3.13 9.85
C PRO A 232 -12.20 3.78 10.28
N GLU A 233 -12.32 4.19 11.53
CA GLU A 233 -13.49 4.85 12.10
C GLU A 233 -13.61 6.33 11.73
N SER A 234 -12.55 6.90 11.15
CA SER A 234 -12.52 8.30 10.75
C SER A 234 -13.16 8.49 9.37
N TYR A 235 -14.00 9.51 9.25
CA TYR A 235 -14.57 9.95 7.96
C TYR A 235 -13.67 10.95 7.22
N LYS A 236 -12.44 11.18 7.71
CA LYS A 236 -11.52 12.13 7.09
C LYS A 236 -10.93 11.56 5.80
N THR A 237 -10.83 12.41 4.80
CA THR A 237 -10.05 12.13 3.59
C THR A 237 -8.60 12.48 3.85
N SER A 238 -7.71 11.59 3.50
CA SER A 238 -6.28 11.83 3.61
C SER A 238 -5.57 11.83 2.25
N TYR A 239 -4.25 11.94 2.26
CA TYR A 239 -3.47 12.14 1.05
C TYR A 239 -2.21 11.29 1.03
N ILE A 240 -1.82 10.88 -0.17
CA ILE A 240 -0.47 10.45 -0.49
C ILE A 240 0.22 11.57 -1.26
N SER A 241 1.45 11.92 -0.88
CA SER A 241 2.23 13.03 -1.42
C SER A 241 3.52 12.51 -2.05
N PHE A 242 3.92 13.07 -3.19
CA PHE A 242 5.08 12.62 -3.96
C PHE A 242 6.05 13.78 -4.25
N GLY A 243 7.34 13.48 -4.37
CA GLY A 243 8.40 14.45 -4.64
C GLY A 243 8.49 15.51 -3.53
N ASP A 244 8.59 16.77 -3.88
CA ASP A 244 8.74 17.89 -2.94
C ASP A 244 7.52 18.10 -2.02
N ALA A 245 6.37 17.51 -2.36
CA ALA A 245 5.19 17.54 -1.50
C ALA A 245 5.24 16.46 -0.39
N ALA A 246 6.16 15.51 -0.48
CA ALA A 246 6.32 14.45 0.51
C ALA A 246 6.83 15.01 1.84
N GLN A 247 6.29 14.50 2.94
CA GLN A 247 6.71 14.84 4.29
C GLN A 247 7.60 13.72 4.82
N THR A 248 8.89 13.99 4.93
CA THR A 248 9.90 13.00 5.34
C THR A 248 10.63 13.39 6.63
N GLN A 249 10.03 14.28 7.42
CA GLN A 249 10.57 14.68 8.72
C GLN A 249 10.12 13.68 9.81
N GLY A 250 10.86 13.70 10.92
CA GLY A 250 10.55 12.90 12.11
C GLY A 250 11.58 11.80 12.40
N PRO A 251 11.37 11.03 13.47
CA PRO A 251 12.19 9.86 13.76
C PRO A 251 12.17 8.88 12.60
N GLY A 252 13.31 8.30 12.28
CA GLY A 252 13.40 7.43 11.11
C GLY A 252 14.43 6.31 11.25
N ALA A 253 14.37 5.40 10.31
CA ALA A 253 15.27 4.27 10.20
C ALA A 253 15.75 4.08 8.77
N TYR A 254 17.01 3.67 8.60
CA TYR A 254 17.55 3.39 7.27
C TYR A 254 16.96 2.10 6.69
N LEU A 255 16.68 2.15 5.40
CA LEU A 255 16.27 0.99 4.61
C LEU A 255 17.39 -0.05 4.56
N ILE A 256 17.03 -1.30 4.72
CA ILE A 256 17.93 -2.44 4.57
C ILE A 256 17.69 -3.07 3.19
N HIS A 257 18.77 -3.42 2.52
CA HIS A 257 18.68 -4.14 1.26
C HIS A 257 18.42 -5.63 1.49
N ASN A 258 17.37 -6.16 0.84
CA ASN A 258 17.13 -7.58 0.74
C ASN A 258 17.34 -8.02 -0.72
N LYS A 259 18.31 -8.89 -0.97
CA LYS A 259 18.64 -9.35 -2.33
C LYS A 259 17.52 -10.16 -2.99
N ARG A 260 16.73 -10.87 -2.18
CA ARG A 260 15.63 -11.71 -2.67
C ARG A 260 14.38 -10.89 -3.02
N TYR A 261 14.09 -9.88 -2.21
CA TYR A 261 12.91 -9.01 -2.36
C TYR A 261 13.32 -7.54 -2.34
N PRO A 262 14.05 -7.07 -3.37
CA PRO A 262 14.65 -5.73 -3.38
C PRO A 262 13.61 -4.61 -3.48
N SER A 263 12.39 -4.93 -3.87
CA SER A 263 11.30 -3.96 -4.03
C SER A 263 10.63 -3.53 -2.74
N ARG A 264 10.83 -4.25 -1.64
CA ARG A 264 10.17 -4.00 -0.37
C ARG A 264 10.94 -3.01 0.50
N TYR A 265 10.24 -2.39 1.45
CA TYR A 265 10.76 -1.39 2.38
C TYR A 265 11.18 -2.03 3.70
N TYR A 266 12.32 -2.71 3.70
CA TYR A 266 12.86 -3.40 4.89
C TYR A 266 13.54 -2.44 5.86
N LEU A 267 13.27 -2.64 7.16
CA LEU A 267 13.90 -1.93 8.27
C LEU A 267 14.49 -2.93 9.28
N LYS A 268 15.40 -2.44 10.12
CA LYS A 268 15.97 -3.25 11.20
C LYS A 268 15.08 -3.17 12.44
N LEU A 269 14.35 -4.23 12.72
CA LEU A 269 13.60 -4.42 13.96
C LEU A 269 14.45 -5.20 14.96
N HIS A 270 14.65 -4.66 16.15
CA HIS A 270 15.43 -5.29 17.21
C HIS A 270 14.56 -6.13 18.14
N SER A 271 13.44 -5.60 18.57
CA SER A 271 12.54 -6.24 19.51
C SER A 271 11.13 -5.69 19.41
N ILE A 272 10.19 -6.47 19.94
CA ILE A 272 8.82 -6.06 20.20
C ILE A 272 8.56 -6.24 21.69
N ALA A 273 7.84 -5.29 22.29
CA ALA A 273 7.40 -5.38 23.67
C ALA A 273 5.93 -4.99 23.78
N LEU A 274 5.24 -5.47 24.78
CA LEU A 274 3.93 -4.99 25.18
C LEU A 274 4.11 -3.86 26.18
N LEU A 275 3.32 -2.81 26.07
CA LEU A 275 3.25 -1.70 27.00
C LEU A 275 1.85 -1.68 27.63
N ASP A 276 1.77 -1.94 28.92
CA ASP A 276 0.56 -1.85 29.72
C ASP A 276 0.64 -0.58 30.56
N HIS A 277 -0.13 0.44 30.18
CA HIS A 277 0.04 1.83 30.64
C HIS A 277 1.51 2.28 30.45
N GLN A 278 2.28 2.34 31.54
CA GLN A 278 3.71 2.71 31.50
C GLN A 278 4.65 1.53 31.73
N LYS A 279 4.12 0.32 31.96
CA LYS A 279 4.90 -0.88 32.22
C LYS A 279 5.24 -1.57 30.91
N LYS A 280 6.50 -1.49 30.49
CA LYS A 280 7.04 -2.23 29.35
C LYS A 280 7.32 -3.70 29.74
N ILE A 281 6.73 -4.63 29.01
CA ILE A 281 6.87 -6.07 29.19
C ILE A 281 7.54 -6.62 27.95
N THR A 282 8.74 -7.17 28.10
CA THR A 282 9.54 -7.75 27.01
C THR A 282 9.02 -9.12 26.60
N LEU A 283 9.22 -9.48 25.35
CA LEU A 283 8.91 -10.81 24.82
C LEU A 283 10.16 -11.69 24.93
N ASP A 284 10.47 -12.15 26.14
CA ASP A 284 11.74 -12.82 26.46
C ASP A 284 11.93 -14.16 25.73
N GLY A 285 10.85 -14.80 25.29
CA GLY A 285 10.89 -16.04 24.50
C GLY A 285 11.24 -15.86 23.03
N VAL A 286 11.45 -14.61 22.55
CA VAL A 286 11.72 -14.31 21.14
C VAL A 286 13.23 -14.21 20.92
N PRO A 287 13.86 -15.11 20.11
CA PRO A 287 15.27 -15.01 19.77
C PRO A 287 15.61 -13.67 19.08
N SER A 288 16.78 -13.10 19.38
CA SER A 288 17.21 -11.78 18.90
C SER A 288 17.32 -11.67 17.37
N ASN A 289 17.50 -12.79 16.67
CA ASN A 289 17.59 -12.83 15.21
C ASN A 289 16.24 -13.13 14.51
N THR A 290 15.14 -13.22 15.26
CA THR A 290 13.80 -13.55 14.71
C THR A 290 13.38 -12.59 13.60
N PHE A 291 13.67 -11.30 13.76
CA PHE A 291 13.25 -10.24 12.85
C PHE A 291 14.33 -9.87 11.81
N ALA A 292 15.49 -10.51 11.86
CA ALA A 292 16.56 -10.26 10.90
C ALA A 292 16.26 -10.96 9.55
N ILE A 293 16.73 -10.36 8.45
CA ILE A 293 16.76 -11.01 7.14
C ILE A 293 17.75 -12.19 7.27
N ASP A 294 17.33 -13.40 6.87
CA ASP A 294 18.22 -14.56 6.85
C ASP A 294 19.09 -14.58 5.57
N ASP A 295 20.04 -15.52 5.52
CA ASP A 295 20.99 -15.60 4.40
C ASP A 295 20.30 -15.84 3.05
N ASP A 296 19.14 -16.49 3.06
CA ASP A 296 18.31 -16.75 1.89
C ASP A 296 17.35 -15.59 1.56
N GLY A 297 17.28 -14.57 2.42
CA GLY A 297 16.44 -13.38 2.23
C GLY A 297 14.95 -13.57 2.56
N PHE A 298 14.58 -14.63 3.32
CA PHE A 298 13.16 -14.93 3.55
C PHE A 298 12.55 -14.21 4.76
N ARG A 299 13.34 -13.85 5.76
CA ARG A 299 12.84 -13.16 6.95
C ARG A 299 12.95 -11.66 6.79
N GLY A 300 12.83 -10.97 7.89
CA GLY A 300 12.98 -9.52 7.96
C GLY A 300 11.70 -8.81 8.32
N PHE A 301 11.83 -7.53 8.61
CA PHE A 301 10.72 -6.63 8.93
C PHE A 301 10.58 -5.57 7.85
N TYR A 302 9.37 -5.43 7.30
CA TYR A 302 9.08 -4.43 6.26
C TYR A 302 7.67 -3.85 6.41
N LEU A 303 7.45 -2.72 5.75
CA LEU A 303 6.16 -2.02 5.70
C LEU A 303 5.38 -2.47 4.46
N ASP A 304 4.11 -2.82 4.67
CA ASP A 304 3.19 -3.18 3.59
C ASP A 304 1.77 -2.67 3.90
N ILE A 305 1.39 -1.58 3.26
CA ILE A 305 0.05 -0.99 3.44
C ILE A 305 -1.06 -1.84 2.79
N GLY A 306 -0.70 -2.74 1.88
CA GLY A 306 -1.62 -3.71 1.28
C GLY A 306 -2.08 -4.81 2.26
N MET A 307 -1.35 -5.00 3.36
CA MET A 307 -1.70 -5.94 4.43
C MET A 307 -2.51 -5.24 5.52
N PRO A 308 -3.65 -5.80 5.98
CA PRO A 308 -4.48 -5.13 7.00
C PRO A 308 -3.81 -5.09 8.37
N PHE A 309 -3.26 -6.21 8.82
CA PHE A 309 -2.76 -6.42 10.16
C PHE A 309 -1.23 -6.54 10.24
N ILE A 310 -0.70 -6.44 11.45
CA ILE A 310 0.68 -6.80 11.74
C ILE A 310 0.82 -8.32 11.58
N ASN A 311 1.83 -8.77 10.83
CA ASN A 311 2.15 -10.19 10.72
C ASN A 311 3.43 -10.47 11.50
N LEU A 312 3.41 -11.45 12.38
CA LEU A 312 4.57 -11.85 13.17
C LEU A 312 4.95 -13.31 12.90
N PRO A 313 6.24 -13.63 12.86
CA PRO A 313 6.70 -15.00 12.88
C PRO A 313 6.10 -15.77 14.07
N GLN A 314 5.83 -17.05 13.89
CA GLN A 314 5.15 -17.91 14.87
C GLN A 314 5.69 -17.73 16.30
N VAL A 315 7.02 -17.77 16.48
CA VAL A 315 7.63 -17.64 17.81
C VAL A 315 7.32 -16.30 18.47
N ALA A 316 7.34 -15.21 17.70
CA ALA A 316 7.03 -13.88 18.20
C ALA A 316 5.52 -13.70 18.47
N TYR A 317 4.67 -14.24 17.59
CA TYR A 317 3.23 -14.21 17.77
C TYR A 317 2.78 -14.96 19.02
N HIS A 318 3.27 -16.18 19.24
CA HIS A 318 2.90 -16.97 20.40
C HIS A 318 3.40 -16.36 21.72
N GLU A 319 4.62 -15.80 21.73
CA GLU A 319 5.12 -15.11 22.93
C GLU A 319 4.33 -13.83 23.22
N LEU A 320 4.00 -13.04 22.17
CA LEU A 320 3.11 -11.88 22.32
C LEU A 320 1.76 -12.29 22.90
N ARG A 321 1.15 -13.35 22.36
CA ARG A 321 -0.15 -13.84 22.83
C ARG A 321 -0.09 -14.28 24.30
N LYS A 322 0.92 -15.00 24.69
CA LYS A 322 1.13 -15.43 26.08
C LYS A 322 1.23 -14.25 27.04
N VAL A 323 2.00 -13.21 26.69
CA VAL A 323 2.15 -11.99 27.49
C VAL A 323 0.84 -11.21 27.51
N LEU A 324 0.19 -11.03 26.37
CA LEU A 324 -1.07 -10.30 26.25
C LEU A 324 -2.19 -10.99 27.03
N ASP A 325 -2.36 -12.31 26.87
CA ASP A 325 -3.41 -13.06 27.57
C ASP A 325 -3.23 -12.99 29.10
N SER A 326 -1.98 -13.07 29.57
CA SER A 326 -1.67 -12.91 30.99
C SER A 326 -1.98 -11.50 31.51
N THR A 327 -1.70 -10.48 30.71
CA THR A 327 -1.96 -9.08 31.04
C THR A 327 -3.47 -8.82 31.08
N LEU A 328 -4.21 -9.22 30.06
CA LEU A 328 -5.65 -9.02 29.99
C LEU A 328 -6.42 -9.78 31.06
N LEU A 329 -5.94 -10.99 31.43
CA LEU A 329 -6.53 -11.76 32.52
C LEU A 329 -6.45 -11.04 33.86
N ALA A 330 -5.39 -10.23 34.09
CA ALA A 330 -5.29 -9.40 35.31
C ALA A 330 -6.38 -8.32 35.40
N TYR A 331 -6.96 -7.96 34.26
CA TYR A 331 -8.12 -7.06 34.14
C TYR A 331 -9.47 -7.81 34.04
N ASN A 332 -9.49 -9.14 34.28
CA ASN A 332 -10.63 -10.03 34.10
C ASN A 332 -11.14 -10.12 32.65
N ILE A 333 -10.36 -9.74 31.66
CA ILE A 333 -10.66 -9.86 30.25
C ILE A 333 -10.24 -11.26 29.77
N ARG A 334 -11.17 -11.99 29.15
CA ARG A 334 -10.95 -13.37 28.72
C ARG A 334 -10.91 -13.50 27.22
N PRO A 335 -10.04 -14.38 26.67
CA PRO A 335 -10.11 -14.72 25.27
C PRO A 335 -11.41 -15.48 24.95
N ILE A 336 -11.95 -15.24 23.76
CA ILE A 336 -13.09 -15.95 23.21
C ILE A 336 -12.69 -16.75 21.97
N VAL A 337 -13.45 -17.78 21.66
CA VAL A 337 -13.30 -18.54 20.42
C VAL A 337 -13.97 -17.75 19.29
N SER A 338 -13.18 -17.26 18.36
CA SER A 338 -13.69 -16.61 17.15
C SER A 338 -14.13 -17.64 16.11
N SER A 339 -15.12 -17.28 15.27
CA SER A 339 -15.47 -18.05 14.06
C SER A 339 -14.33 -18.06 13.03
N ASP A 340 -13.46 -17.06 13.04
CA ASP A 340 -12.21 -17.02 12.28
C ASP A 340 -11.06 -17.56 13.16
N PRO A 341 -10.48 -18.75 12.85
CA PRO A 341 -9.39 -19.32 13.63
C PRO A 341 -8.10 -18.48 13.63
N SER A 342 -7.96 -17.57 12.68
CA SER A 342 -6.80 -16.65 12.61
C SER A 342 -6.96 -15.41 13.49
N ALA A 343 -8.18 -15.09 13.92
CA ALA A 343 -8.48 -13.95 14.77
C ALA A 343 -8.31 -14.28 16.26
N SER A 344 -7.71 -13.39 16.98
CA SER A 344 -7.52 -13.46 18.44
C SER A 344 -8.40 -12.43 19.09
N CYS A 345 -9.54 -12.83 19.64
CA CYS A 345 -10.56 -11.93 20.16
C CYS A 345 -10.79 -12.11 21.67
N PHE A 346 -11.34 -11.07 22.29
CA PHE A 346 -11.54 -10.96 23.73
C PHE A 346 -12.93 -10.42 24.02
N GLU A 347 -13.52 -10.85 25.12
CA GLU A 347 -14.77 -10.32 25.67
C GLU A 347 -14.49 -8.98 26.38
N ALA A 348 -14.34 -7.92 25.59
CA ALA A 348 -13.97 -6.60 26.02
C ALA A 348 -14.44 -5.56 25.01
N SER A 349 -14.82 -4.38 25.48
CA SER A 349 -14.96 -3.20 24.63
C SER A 349 -13.56 -2.68 24.21
N PHE A 350 -13.53 -1.84 23.19
CA PHE A 350 -12.28 -1.19 22.78
C PHE A 350 -11.67 -0.34 23.91
N ASP A 351 -12.52 0.33 24.70
CA ASP A 351 -12.08 1.17 25.83
C ASP A 351 -11.35 0.35 26.92
N ASP A 352 -11.73 -0.92 27.10
CA ASP A 352 -11.10 -1.79 28.09
C ASP A 352 -9.66 -2.18 27.72
N VAL A 353 -9.29 -2.15 26.44
CA VAL A 353 -7.97 -2.58 25.95
C VAL A 353 -7.11 -1.44 25.39
N GLN A 354 -7.62 -0.23 25.23
CA GLN A 354 -6.91 0.90 24.61
C GLN A 354 -5.64 1.33 25.36
N HIS A 355 -5.51 0.98 26.66
CA HIS A 355 -4.32 1.24 27.47
C HIS A 355 -3.14 0.32 27.11
N ILE A 356 -3.39 -0.74 26.33
CA ILE A 356 -2.38 -1.67 25.86
C ILE A 356 -1.83 -1.17 24.52
N SER A 357 -0.51 -1.11 24.43
CA SER A 357 0.21 -0.70 23.23
C SER A 357 1.30 -1.71 22.88
N LEU A 358 1.78 -1.69 21.65
CA LEU A 358 2.95 -2.45 21.23
C LEU A 358 4.11 -1.49 20.94
N VAL A 359 5.30 -1.85 21.38
CA VAL A 359 6.52 -1.09 21.14
C VAL A 359 7.41 -1.87 20.20
N PHE A 360 7.65 -1.32 19.02
CA PHE A 360 8.58 -1.85 18.02
C PHE A 360 9.88 -1.05 18.11
N THR A 361 10.96 -1.66 18.61
CA THR A 361 12.28 -1.01 18.62
C THR A 361 12.95 -1.14 17.26
N ILE A 362 12.82 -0.09 16.45
CA ILE A 362 13.32 -0.03 15.07
C ILE A 362 14.61 0.80 15.06
N SER A 363 15.73 0.18 14.72
CA SER A 363 17.05 0.84 14.77
C SER A 363 17.32 1.48 16.15
N LEU A 364 17.21 2.80 16.26
CA LEU A 364 17.44 3.56 17.50
C LEU A 364 16.17 4.17 18.08
N HIS A 365 15.00 3.88 17.52
CA HIS A 365 13.73 4.50 17.90
C HIS A 365 12.68 3.46 18.28
N ASP A 366 11.90 3.78 19.29
CA ASP A 366 10.70 3.02 19.64
C ASP A 366 9.50 3.58 18.86
N LEU A 367 8.93 2.74 18.00
CA LEU A 367 7.65 2.98 17.36
C LEU A 367 6.56 2.42 18.27
N ILE A 368 5.78 3.30 18.89
CA ILE A 368 4.69 2.91 19.78
C ILE A 368 3.40 2.87 18.95
N LEU A 369 2.74 1.72 18.97
CA LEU A 369 1.45 1.47 18.34
C LEU A 369 0.38 1.40 19.42
N THR A 370 -0.65 2.23 19.29
CA THR A 370 -1.69 2.40 20.32
C THR A 370 -3.08 2.07 19.78
N GLY A 371 -3.99 1.70 20.67
CA GLY A 371 -5.41 1.64 20.40
C GLY A 371 -5.76 0.91 19.09
N THR A 372 -6.35 1.63 18.14
CA THR A 372 -6.82 1.11 16.85
C THR A 372 -5.71 0.59 15.93
N GLN A 373 -4.45 0.91 16.22
CA GLN A 373 -3.30 0.36 15.50
C GLN A 373 -3.00 -1.08 15.91
N VAL A 374 -3.43 -1.48 17.13
CA VAL A 374 -3.18 -2.81 17.72
C VAL A 374 -4.45 -3.64 17.80
N PHE A 375 -5.61 -3.03 18.06
CA PHE A 375 -6.88 -3.69 18.23
C PHE A 375 -7.93 -3.18 17.24
N TYR A 376 -8.94 -4.00 16.99
CA TYR A 376 -10.13 -3.62 16.23
C TYR A 376 -11.38 -4.25 16.86
N GLU A 377 -12.51 -3.55 16.77
CA GLU A 377 -13.79 -4.11 17.23
C GLU A 377 -14.33 -5.11 16.23
N ASN A 378 -14.88 -6.19 16.73
CA ASN A 378 -15.62 -7.14 15.89
C ASN A 378 -17.08 -6.70 15.78
N PHE A 379 -17.48 -6.23 14.60
CA PHE A 379 -18.80 -5.64 14.37
C PHE A 379 -19.94 -6.64 14.36
N ASP A 380 -19.65 -7.91 14.13
CA ASP A 380 -20.63 -8.98 14.18
C ASP A 380 -21.02 -9.34 15.63
N SER A 381 -20.26 -8.81 16.61
CA SER A 381 -20.44 -9.16 18.03
C SER A 381 -20.16 -7.94 18.92
N ASN A 382 -21.19 -7.31 19.45
CA ASN A 382 -21.05 -6.18 20.38
C ASN A 382 -20.23 -6.60 21.61
N GLY A 383 -19.27 -5.74 22.02
CA GLY A 383 -18.43 -5.97 23.18
C GLY A 383 -17.31 -6.99 22.94
N VAL A 384 -16.94 -7.21 21.68
CA VAL A 384 -15.82 -8.07 21.30
C VAL A 384 -14.76 -7.26 20.59
N THR A 385 -13.57 -7.27 21.14
CA THR A 385 -12.38 -6.65 20.54
C THR A 385 -11.36 -7.69 20.14
N CYS A 386 -10.78 -7.55 18.96
CA CYS A 386 -9.80 -8.48 18.41
C CYS A 386 -8.43 -7.83 18.24
N LEU A 387 -7.39 -8.64 18.37
CA LEU A 387 -6.01 -8.23 18.16
C LEU A 387 -5.72 -8.06 16.66
N GLY A 388 -5.22 -6.91 16.26
CA GLY A 388 -4.77 -6.61 14.90
C GLY A 388 -3.37 -7.15 14.57
N VAL A 389 -3.01 -8.29 15.17
CA VAL A 389 -1.76 -9.01 14.92
C VAL A 389 -2.10 -10.46 14.61
N VAL A 390 -1.51 -11.00 13.54
CA VAL A 390 -1.74 -12.36 13.08
C VAL A 390 -0.42 -13.13 12.95
N GLU A 391 -0.50 -14.44 13.02
CA GLU A 391 0.66 -15.32 12.76
C GLU A 391 1.02 -15.28 11.27
N SER A 392 2.29 -15.03 10.96
CA SER A 392 2.79 -15.00 9.60
C SER A 392 3.03 -16.42 9.07
N LYS A 393 2.42 -16.74 7.94
CA LYS A 393 2.67 -17.99 7.23
C LYS A 393 4.08 -18.06 6.61
N SER A 394 4.68 -16.91 6.33
CA SER A 394 5.94 -16.77 5.57
C SER A 394 7.17 -16.50 6.44
N LYS A 395 7.06 -16.51 7.77
CA LYS A 395 8.12 -16.15 8.73
C LYS A 395 8.57 -14.67 8.66
N GLU A 396 7.97 -13.85 7.82
CA GLU A 396 8.25 -12.43 7.71
C GLU A 396 7.51 -11.64 8.78
N THR A 397 8.06 -10.49 9.15
CA THR A 397 7.41 -9.52 10.01
C THR A 397 6.92 -8.37 9.14
N ILE A 398 5.62 -8.08 9.17
CA ILE A 398 5.02 -7.06 8.33
C ILE A 398 4.32 -6.03 9.20
N LEU A 399 4.65 -4.75 9.01
CA LEU A 399 3.87 -3.64 9.57
C LEU A 399 2.73 -3.33 8.61
N GLY A 400 1.56 -3.88 8.90
CA GLY A 400 0.37 -3.69 8.08
C GLY A 400 -0.26 -2.31 8.22
N ARG A 401 -1.27 -2.01 7.41
CA ARG A 401 -1.85 -0.66 7.31
C ARG A 401 -2.50 -0.14 8.60
N ASN A 402 -3.14 -1.01 9.40
CA ASN A 402 -3.76 -0.55 10.66
C ASN A 402 -2.71 0.04 11.60
N ALA A 403 -1.52 -0.58 11.66
CA ALA A 403 -0.38 -0.06 12.41
C ALA A 403 0.23 1.23 11.82
N GLN A 404 -0.17 1.60 10.61
CA GLN A 404 0.32 2.79 9.90
C GLN A 404 -0.68 3.96 9.96
N THR A 405 -1.84 3.79 10.60
CA THR A 405 -2.84 4.86 10.76
C THR A 405 -2.41 5.93 11.76
N SER A 406 -3.03 7.11 11.70
CA SER A 406 -2.77 8.25 12.60
C SER A 406 -1.30 8.66 12.66
N ARG A 407 -0.62 8.51 11.53
CA ARG A 407 0.81 8.75 11.40
C ARG A 407 1.18 9.05 9.96
N ASN A 408 2.00 10.08 9.78
CA ASN A 408 2.67 10.27 8.49
C ASN A 408 3.86 9.33 8.41
N ILE A 409 3.91 8.54 7.35
CA ILE A 409 5.06 7.70 7.00
C ILE A 409 5.71 8.29 5.76
N GLY A 410 6.93 8.77 5.92
CA GLY A 410 7.74 9.34 4.87
C GLY A 410 8.74 8.32 4.32
N TYR A 411 8.82 8.21 3.02
CA TYR A 411 9.74 7.37 2.26
C TYR A 411 10.72 8.27 1.53
N ASP A 412 11.88 8.51 2.14
CA ASP A 412 12.99 9.25 1.55
C ASP A 412 13.92 8.25 0.85
N LEU A 413 13.72 8.10 -0.45
CA LEU A 413 14.42 7.10 -1.24
C LEU A 413 15.81 7.58 -1.67
N GLU A 414 16.04 8.88 -1.69
CA GLU A 414 17.34 9.46 -1.94
C GLU A 414 18.32 9.19 -0.78
N ASN A 415 17.84 9.39 0.46
CA ASN A 415 18.60 9.13 1.67
C ASN A 415 18.41 7.70 2.23
N MET A 416 17.63 6.86 1.53
CA MET A 416 17.34 5.49 1.93
C MET A 416 16.79 5.39 3.36
N MET A 417 15.80 6.23 3.70
CA MET A 417 15.19 6.31 5.02
C MET A 417 13.67 6.20 4.96
N ILE A 418 13.10 5.61 6.02
CA ILE A 418 11.67 5.70 6.36
C ILE A 418 11.55 6.52 7.63
N THR A 419 10.64 7.49 7.64
CA THR A 419 10.35 8.33 8.80
C THR A 419 8.95 8.09 9.33
N PHE A 420 8.76 8.25 10.63
CA PHE A 420 7.51 8.06 11.33
C PHE A 420 7.20 9.32 12.13
N GLN A 421 6.10 9.98 11.82
CA GLN A 421 5.68 11.20 12.51
C GLN A 421 4.24 11.04 12.99
N ASP A 422 4.02 11.01 14.28
CA ASP A 422 2.69 10.97 14.85
C ASP A 422 1.96 12.27 14.49
N MET A 423 0.81 12.16 13.89
CA MET A 423 -0.03 13.28 13.53
C MET A 423 -1.47 12.84 13.26
N GLU A 424 -2.39 13.77 13.36
CA GLU A 424 -3.77 13.54 12.95
C GLU A 424 -3.87 13.54 11.42
N CYS A 425 -4.34 12.42 10.85
CA CYS A 425 -4.51 12.24 9.40
C CYS A 425 -5.92 12.59 8.88
#